data_485709724232cf3bff90e4161b6bbfba
#
_entry.id   485709724232cf3bff90e4161b6bbfba
#
_cell.length_a   1.000
_cell.length_b   1.000
_cell.length_c   1.000
_cell.angle_alpha   90.00
_cell.angle_beta   90.00
_cell.angle_gamma   90.00
#
_symmetry.space_group_name_H-M   'P 1'
#
loop_
_entity.id
_entity.type
_entity.pdbx_description
1 polymer ?
#
loop_
_entity_poly.entity_id
_entity_poly.type
_entity_poly.pdbx_seq_one_letter_code
_entity_poly.pdbx_strand_id
1 'polypeptide(L)'
;MPAPLAPPSPDRAAAPAGHLPAVVLMAGSCLPVLGAVLLAPVLPRMQDHFDGVPGSTALVPVVLTVPALALAVLAPFAGVIVDRLGRKRLLVVATVLYALFGTAPLWLDSLQAILVSRILVGVTEAAIMTACTTLIGDYYSGELRDRYLALQTMCASASATVFFVLGGVLGAADWRAPFWLYAVGLLIAPVTARVLPTPRAPEHDERPDARTARRPFPVRRMAGICLLTVFGAVVFYAVPVEMAYLLDDLGVESTGAIGAVTAVAGAATVLGSVVFTRLSPRGRRRLPTMFALCAAGFLLMGLADSLPLLIAGAVVNCLGTGMLLPSLVTRAMARLGFADRGRGMGLWTAAFFLGEFLCPLVLLAGKGAAGSLATAVALLGAATAVVAAALLSAVRRTPAPAGPPMDDR
;
A
#
# COMPACT_ATOMS: atom_id res chain seq x y z
N MET A 1 -23.67 -30.64 -51.18
CA MET A 1 -22.41 -30.19 -50.62
C MET A 1 -22.69 -28.90 -49.85
N PRO A 2 -22.56 -28.84 -48.53
CA PRO A 2 -22.65 -27.59 -47.79
C PRO A 2 -21.40 -26.74 -48.05
N ALA A 3 -21.59 -25.42 -48.21
CA ALA A 3 -20.52 -24.47 -48.45
C ALA A 3 -19.54 -24.44 -47.29
N PRO A 4 -18.22 -24.27 -47.52
CA PRO A 4 -17.24 -24.16 -46.43
C PRO A 4 -17.51 -22.90 -45.60
N LEU A 5 -17.59 -23.08 -44.29
CA LEU A 5 -17.66 -21.99 -43.32
C LEU A 5 -16.46 -21.05 -43.53
N ALA A 6 -16.73 -19.78 -43.74
CA ALA A 6 -15.70 -18.77 -43.86
C ALA A 6 -14.83 -18.78 -42.56
N PRO A 7 -13.50 -18.65 -42.68
CA PRO A 7 -12.64 -18.57 -41.50
C PRO A 7 -13.08 -17.39 -40.62
N PRO A 8 -13.05 -17.54 -39.29
CA PRO A 8 -13.38 -16.44 -38.40
C PRO A 8 -12.48 -15.25 -38.74
N SER A 9 -13.11 -14.09 -38.92
CA SER A 9 -12.41 -12.84 -39.17
C SER A 9 -11.40 -12.62 -38.04
N PRO A 10 -10.13 -12.23 -38.35
CA PRO A 10 -9.16 -11.94 -37.34
C PRO A 10 -9.75 -10.89 -36.39
N ASP A 11 -9.78 -11.22 -35.09
CA ASP A 11 -10.21 -10.33 -34.01
C ASP A 11 -9.80 -8.90 -34.35
N ARG A 12 -10.78 -8.03 -34.52
CA ARG A 12 -10.54 -6.59 -34.45
C ARG A 12 -10.15 -6.28 -33.00
N ALA A 13 -8.89 -6.57 -32.69
CA ALA A 13 -8.27 -6.03 -31.49
C ALA A 13 -8.59 -4.53 -31.47
N ALA A 14 -9.40 -4.11 -30.50
CA ALA A 14 -9.71 -2.69 -30.34
C ALA A 14 -8.39 -1.94 -30.35
N ALA A 15 -8.26 -0.92 -31.21
CA ALA A 15 -7.04 -0.12 -31.29
C ALA A 15 -6.65 0.29 -29.85
N PRO A 16 -5.40 0.07 -29.44
CA PRO A 16 -5.00 0.34 -28.07
C PRO A 16 -5.36 1.78 -27.73
N ALA A 17 -6.01 1.98 -26.59
CA ALA A 17 -6.29 3.33 -26.10
C ALA A 17 -4.94 4.07 -26.07
N GLY A 18 -4.89 5.31 -26.59
CA GLY A 18 -3.65 6.10 -26.62
C GLY A 18 -3.00 6.22 -25.21
N HIS A 19 -1.84 6.82 -25.10
CA HIS A 19 -1.13 6.95 -23.83
C HIS A 19 -1.85 7.82 -22.77
N LEU A 20 -2.72 8.73 -23.18
CA LEU A 20 -3.40 9.68 -22.29
C LEU A 20 -4.29 9.01 -21.23
N PRO A 21 -5.11 7.97 -21.54
CA PRO A 21 -5.85 7.21 -20.53
C PRO A 21 -4.93 6.58 -19.47
N ALA A 22 -3.78 6.02 -19.86
CA ALA A 22 -2.82 5.44 -18.92
C ALA A 22 -2.28 6.51 -17.95
N VAL A 23 -1.93 7.70 -18.44
CA VAL A 23 -1.44 8.81 -17.61
C VAL A 23 -2.50 9.24 -16.59
N VAL A 24 -3.77 9.35 -17.01
CA VAL A 24 -4.89 9.70 -16.11
C VAL A 24 -5.09 8.62 -15.03
N LEU A 25 -5.00 7.33 -15.40
CA LEU A 25 -5.12 6.23 -14.45
C LEU A 25 -3.93 6.17 -13.48
N MET A 26 -2.71 6.47 -13.94
CA MET A 26 -1.54 6.59 -13.06
C MET A 26 -1.70 7.75 -12.07
N ALA A 27 -2.16 8.91 -12.52
CA ALA A 27 -2.45 10.05 -11.64
C ALA A 27 -3.54 9.72 -10.61
N GLY A 28 -4.63 9.05 -11.02
CA GLY A 28 -5.66 8.54 -10.13
C GLY A 28 -5.11 7.58 -9.08
N SER A 29 -4.15 6.74 -9.44
CA SER A 29 -3.54 5.76 -8.53
C SER A 29 -2.61 6.39 -7.49
N CYS A 30 -2.22 7.65 -7.64
CA CYS A 30 -1.48 8.39 -6.62
C CYS A 30 -2.40 8.91 -5.49
N LEU A 31 -3.72 9.01 -5.70
CA LEU A 31 -4.65 9.53 -4.68
C LEU A 31 -4.70 8.69 -3.39
N PRO A 32 -4.79 7.35 -3.43
CA PRO A 32 -4.72 6.54 -2.22
C PRO A 32 -3.40 6.69 -1.47
N VAL A 33 -2.29 6.91 -2.20
CA VAL A 33 -0.98 7.15 -1.58
C VAL A 33 -0.94 8.51 -0.88
N LEU A 34 -1.56 9.54 -1.48
CA LEU A 34 -1.73 10.83 -0.83
C LEU A 34 -2.44 10.68 0.51
N GLY A 35 -3.54 9.94 0.55
CA GLY A 35 -4.28 9.67 1.78
C GLY A 35 -3.47 8.95 2.86
N ALA A 36 -2.58 8.06 2.44
CA ALA A 36 -1.79 7.24 3.34
C ALA A 36 -0.61 7.98 4.00
N VAL A 37 -0.04 9.01 3.36
CA VAL A 37 1.26 9.56 3.83
C VAL A 37 1.26 11.07 4.08
N LEU A 38 0.34 11.83 3.47
CA LEU A 38 0.36 13.29 3.49
C LEU A 38 0.32 13.89 4.89
N LEU A 39 -0.43 13.27 5.79
CA LEU A 39 -0.66 13.79 7.15
C LEU A 39 0.44 13.39 8.15
N ALA A 40 1.31 12.45 7.79
CA ALA A 40 2.33 11.96 8.71
C ALA A 40 3.19 13.08 9.34
N PRO A 41 3.68 14.09 8.61
CA PRO A 41 4.50 15.15 9.21
C PRO A 41 3.75 16.08 10.17
N VAL A 42 2.41 16.13 10.12
CA VAL A 42 1.59 17.03 10.93
C VAL A 42 0.94 16.34 12.14
N LEU A 43 1.13 15.03 12.31
CA LEU A 43 0.54 14.28 13.43
C LEU A 43 0.87 14.86 14.81
N PRO A 44 2.12 15.25 15.13
CA PRO A 44 2.41 15.87 16.44
C PRO A 44 1.60 17.15 16.67
N ARG A 45 1.56 18.07 15.71
CA ARG A 45 0.75 19.30 15.80
C ARG A 45 -0.75 19.04 15.93
N MET A 46 -1.24 18.02 15.24
CA MET A 46 -2.62 17.58 15.39
C MET A 46 -2.85 16.98 16.79
N GLN A 47 -1.88 16.25 17.34
CA GLN A 47 -1.92 15.75 18.72
C GLN A 47 -2.02 16.88 19.74
N ASP A 48 -1.19 17.93 19.61
CA ASP A 48 -1.22 19.11 20.47
C ASP A 48 -2.56 19.83 20.40
N HIS A 49 -3.14 19.95 19.18
CA HIS A 49 -4.44 20.61 19.00
C HIS A 49 -5.59 19.86 19.71
N PHE A 50 -5.53 18.53 19.78
CA PHE A 50 -6.55 17.67 20.42
C PHE A 50 -6.14 17.11 21.77
N ASP A 51 -5.11 17.67 22.43
CA ASP A 51 -4.59 17.15 23.71
C ASP A 51 -5.66 17.06 24.82
N GLY A 52 -6.60 18.01 24.83
CA GLY A 52 -7.73 18.01 25.76
C GLY A 52 -8.84 16.97 25.46
N VAL A 53 -8.75 16.23 24.36
CA VAL A 53 -9.78 15.22 23.98
C VAL A 53 -9.41 13.86 24.55
N PRO A 54 -10.30 13.22 25.35
CA PRO A 54 -10.05 11.89 25.89
C PRO A 54 -9.71 10.88 24.78
N GLY A 55 -8.57 10.20 24.90
CA GLY A 55 -8.11 9.20 23.94
C GLY A 55 -7.43 9.77 22.69
N SER A 56 -7.17 11.07 22.60
CA SER A 56 -6.49 11.72 21.47
C SER A 56 -5.16 11.04 21.11
N THR A 57 -4.38 10.62 22.11
CA THR A 57 -3.09 9.91 21.91
C THR A 57 -3.22 8.65 21.05
N ALA A 58 -4.36 7.95 21.13
CA ALA A 58 -4.62 6.79 20.29
C ALA A 58 -5.32 7.20 18.98
N LEU A 59 -6.25 8.16 19.04
CA LEU A 59 -7.10 8.51 17.93
C LEU A 59 -6.39 9.31 16.85
N VAL A 60 -5.43 10.20 17.22
CA VAL A 60 -4.72 11.03 16.23
C VAL A 60 -3.86 10.19 15.27
N PRO A 61 -3.02 9.24 15.70
CA PRO A 61 -2.34 8.35 14.77
C PRO A 61 -3.32 7.51 13.92
N VAL A 62 -4.48 7.15 14.49
CA VAL A 62 -5.53 6.41 13.77
C VAL A 62 -6.16 7.25 12.65
N VAL A 63 -6.19 8.59 12.74
CA VAL A 63 -6.64 9.46 11.63
C VAL A 63 -5.88 9.17 10.35
N LEU A 64 -4.57 8.88 10.44
CA LEU A 64 -3.76 8.52 9.28
C LEU A 64 -4.08 7.10 8.78
N THR A 65 -4.34 6.14 9.66
CA THR A 65 -4.39 4.71 9.33
C THR A 65 -5.80 4.14 9.19
N VAL A 66 -6.83 4.82 9.68
CA VAL A 66 -8.22 4.32 9.56
C VAL A 66 -8.70 4.16 8.12
N PRO A 67 -8.26 4.92 7.11
CA PRO A 67 -8.54 4.61 5.70
C PRO A 67 -8.09 3.20 5.32
N ALA A 68 -6.93 2.75 5.83
CA ALA A 68 -6.44 1.40 5.57
C ALA A 68 -7.37 0.31 6.14
N LEU A 69 -8.06 0.56 7.26
CA LEU A 69 -9.08 -0.37 7.76
C LEU A 69 -10.25 -0.52 6.76
N ALA A 70 -10.72 0.58 6.18
CA ALA A 70 -11.77 0.54 5.16
C ALA A 70 -11.30 -0.25 3.92
N LEU A 71 -10.04 -0.04 3.48
CA LEU A 71 -9.45 -0.82 2.39
C LEU A 71 -9.36 -2.31 2.76
N ALA A 72 -8.93 -2.65 3.98
CA ALA A 72 -8.84 -4.03 4.45
C ALA A 72 -10.19 -4.76 4.37
N VAL A 73 -11.27 -4.08 4.81
CA VAL A 73 -12.62 -4.64 4.79
C VAL A 73 -13.16 -4.79 3.36
N LEU A 74 -12.88 -3.82 2.49
CA LEU A 74 -13.43 -3.78 1.14
C LEU A 74 -12.62 -4.58 0.11
N ALA A 75 -11.32 -4.79 0.32
CA ALA A 75 -10.44 -5.44 -0.66
C ALA A 75 -10.94 -6.82 -1.16
N PRO A 76 -11.50 -7.71 -0.32
CA PRO A 76 -12.02 -8.99 -0.79
C PRO A 76 -13.22 -8.87 -1.74
N PHE A 77 -13.95 -7.75 -1.68
CA PHE A 77 -15.19 -7.51 -2.43
C PHE A 77 -15.02 -6.50 -3.57
N ALA A 78 -13.87 -5.83 -3.63
CA ALA A 78 -13.63 -4.69 -4.50
C ALA A 78 -13.91 -4.99 -5.98
N GLY A 79 -13.46 -6.16 -6.48
CA GLY A 79 -13.73 -6.58 -7.87
C GLY A 79 -15.23 -6.67 -8.19
N VAL A 80 -16.01 -7.29 -7.32
CA VAL A 80 -17.48 -7.44 -7.51
C VAL A 80 -18.17 -6.08 -7.49
N ILE A 81 -17.74 -5.18 -6.62
CA ILE A 81 -18.31 -3.82 -6.51
C ILE A 81 -18.05 -3.04 -7.80
N VAL A 82 -16.80 -3.09 -8.28
CA VAL A 82 -16.36 -2.39 -9.50
C VAL A 82 -17.11 -2.90 -10.74
N ASP A 83 -17.30 -4.21 -10.84
CA ASP A 83 -18.01 -4.81 -11.99
C ASP A 83 -19.50 -4.47 -12.02
N ARG A 84 -20.15 -4.35 -10.84
CA ARG A 84 -21.58 -4.00 -10.72
C ARG A 84 -21.88 -2.53 -10.97
N LEU A 85 -21.01 -1.63 -10.52
CA LEU A 85 -21.25 -0.17 -10.58
C LEU A 85 -20.75 0.47 -11.87
N GLY A 86 -19.98 -0.27 -12.67
CA GLY A 86 -19.33 0.22 -13.89
C GLY A 86 -18.04 1.00 -13.61
N ARG A 87 -16.92 0.46 -14.07
CA ARG A 87 -15.54 0.85 -13.69
C ARG A 87 -15.23 2.33 -13.85
N LYS A 88 -15.56 2.93 -15.00
CA LYS A 88 -15.35 4.37 -15.26
C LYS A 88 -16.22 5.25 -14.37
N ARG A 89 -17.52 4.93 -14.27
CA ARG A 89 -18.47 5.71 -13.47
C ARG A 89 -18.07 5.69 -11.99
N LEU A 90 -17.71 4.51 -11.47
CA LEU A 90 -17.25 4.34 -10.10
C LEU A 90 -16.00 5.19 -9.84
N LEU A 91 -15.00 5.15 -10.75
CA LEU A 91 -13.78 5.95 -10.61
C LEU A 91 -14.07 7.44 -10.52
N VAL A 92 -14.91 7.98 -11.41
CA VAL A 92 -15.26 9.42 -11.40
C VAL A 92 -15.97 9.80 -10.10
N VAL A 93 -16.99 9.05 -9.71
CA VAL A 93 -17.75 9.33 -8.48
C VAL A 93 -16.86 9.21 -7.24
N ALA A 94 -16.07 8.13 -7.15
CA ALA A 94 -15.16 7.93 -6.04
C ALA A 94 -14.11 9.04 -5.93
N THR A 95 -13.59 9.55 -7.05
CA THR A 95 -12.61 10.66 -7.06
C THR A 95 -13.23 11.98 -6.58
N VAL A 96 -14.49 12.26 -6.93
CA VAL A 96 -15.21 13.43 -6.41
C VAL A 96 -15.45 13.29 -4.90
N LEU A 97 -15.96 12.13 -4.46
CA LEU A 97 -16.22 11.88 -3.04
C LEU A 97 -14.91 11.86 -2.23
N TYR A 98 -13.81 11.36 -2.79
CA TYR A 98 -12.48 11.43 -2.19
C TYR A 98 -12.08 12.88 -1.88
N ALA A 99 -12.30 13.80 -2.83
CA ALA A 99 -12.00 15.20 -2.61
C ALA A 99 -12.91 15.83 -1.55
N LEU A 100 -14.21 15.54 -1.57
CA LEU A 100 -15.15 16.08 -0.59
C LEU A 100 -14.86 15.58 0.84
N PHE A 101 -14.66 14.29 1.02
CA PHE A 101 -14.37 13.72 2.33
C PHE A 101 -12.94 14.05 2.78
N GLY A 102 -11.99 14.10 1.86
CA GLY A 102 -10.60 14.42 2.16
C GLY A 102 -10.38 15.86 2.60
N THR A 103 -11.15 16.81 2.05
CA THR A 103 -11.11 18.23 2.45
C THR A 103 -11.98 18.54 3.67
N ALA A 104 -12.87 17.64 4.10
CA ALA A 104 -13.77 17.87 5.24
C ALA A 104 -13.08 18.33 6.54
N PRO A 105 -11.87 17.82 6.91
CA PRO A 105 -11.18 18.30 8.11
C PRO A 105 -10.78 19.77 8.11
N LEU A 106 -10.88 20.48 6.98
CA LEU A 106 -10.66 21.94 6.92
C LEU A 106 -11.67 22.72 7.75
N TRP A 107 -12.88 22.17 7.92
CA TRP A 107 -14.00 22.80 8.64
C TRP A 107 -14.62 21.93 9.72
N LEU A 108 -14.03 20.74 10.01
CA LEU A 108 -14.44 19.91 11.12
C LEU A 108 -13.59 20.19 12.35
N ASP A 109 -14.26 20.46 13.49
CA ASP A 109 -13.57 20.76 14.75
C ASP A 109 -13.52 19.58 15.72
N SER A 110 -14.26 18.50 15.46
CA SER A 110 -14.23 17.30 16.33
C SER A 110 -13.37 16.19 15.73
N LEU A 111 -12.51 15.60 16.57
CA LEU A 111 -11.64 14.49 16.17
C LEU A 111 -12.46 13.29 15.67
N GLN A 112 -13.64 13.03 16.26
CA GLN A 112 -14.55 11.96 15.84
C GLN A 112 -15.11 12.21 14.44
N ALA A 113 -15.50 13.45 14.11
CA ALA A 113 -15.98 13.79 12.78
C ALA A 113 -14.87 13.68 11.73
N ILE A 114 -13.65 14.07 12.09
CA ILE A 114 -12.45 13.87 11.26
C ILE A 114 -12.25 12.37 11.00
N LEU A 115 -12.29 11.52 12.02
CA LEU A 115 -12.16 10.07 11.86
C LEU A 115 -13.21 9.48 10.93
N VAL A 116 -14.47 9.90 11.05
CA VAL A 116 -15.55 9.47 10.12
C VAL A 116 -15.22 9.88 8.68
N SER A 117 -14.76 11.14 8.46
CA SER A 117 -14.35 11.59 7.13
C SER A 117 -13.22 10.73 6.56
N ARG A 118 -12.26 10.31 7.40
CA ARG A 118 -11.13 9.44 7.01
C ARG A 118 -11.58 8.02 6.64
N ILE A 119 -12.57 7.45 7.35
CA ILE A 119 -13.17 6.17 6.96
C ILE A 119 -13.80 6.28 5.56
N LEU A 120 -14.54 7.36 5.30
CA LEU A 120 -15.16 7.60 4.00
C LEU A 120 -14.12 7.82 2.89
N VAL A 121 -13.01 8.51 3.19
CA VAL A 121 -11.84 8.58 2.29
C VAL A 121 -11.35 7.19 1.95
N GLY A 122 -11.14 6.30 2.93
CA GLY A 122 -10.68 4.93 2.71
C GLY A 122 -11.62 4.11 1.82
N VAL A 123 -12.95 4.29 1.97
CA VAL A 123 -13.92 3.67 1.06
C VAL A 123 -13.72 4.12 -0.39
N THR A 124 -13.49 5.43 -0.59
CA THR A 124 -13.25 5.97 -1.94
C THR A 124 -11.90 5.56 -2.49
N GLU A 125 -10.87 5.45 -1.66
CA GLU A 125 -9.54 4.95 -2.03
C GLU A 125 -9.59 3.52 -2.52
N ALA A 126 -10.33 2.63 -1.84
CA ALA A 126 -10.53 1.26 -2.28
C ALA A 126 -11.16 1.19 -3.68
N ALA A 127 -12.15 2.04 -3.94
CA ALA A 127 -12.80 2.13 -5.24
C ALA A 127 -11.85 2.67 -6.32
N ILE A 128 -11.11 3.75 -6.04
CA ILE A 128 -10.15 4.37 -6.96
C ILE A 128 -9.05 3.37 -7.34
N MET A 129 -8.40 2.76 -6.35
CA MET A 129 -7.30 1.83 -6.55
C MET A 129 -7.72 0.64 -7.42
N THR A 130 -8.87 0.03 -7.10
CA THR A 130 -9.37 -1.12 -7.84
C THR A 130 -9.79 -0.73 -9.25
N ALA A 131 -10.52 0.40 -9.42
CA ALA A 131 -10.97 0.84 -10.72
C ALA A 131 -9.80 1.22 -11.64
N CYS A 132 -8.78 1.93 -11.15
CA CYS A 132 -7.59 2.28 -11.93
C CYS A 132 -6.87 1.04 -12.45
N THR A 133 -6.59 0.08 -11.58
CA THR A 133 -5.89 -1.17 -11.95
C THR A 133 -6.71 -1.99 -12.95
N THR A 134 -8.02 -2.09 -12.73
CA THR A 134 -8.91 -2.85 -13.62
C THR A 134 -9.03 -2.19 -15.00
N LEU A 135 -9.17 -0.87 -15.06
CA LEU A 135 -9.25 -0.12 -16.33
C LEU A 135 -7.95 -0.20 -17.15
N ILE A 136 -6.78 -0.25 -16.49
CA ILE A 136 -5.53 -0.55 -17.22
C ILE A 136 -5.62 -1.93 -17.85
N GLY A 137 -6.16 -2.93 -17.14
CA GLY A 137 -6.38 -4.28 -17.68
C GLY A 137 -7.36 -4.33 -18.85
N ASP A 138 -8.37 -3.42 -18.88
CA ASP A 138 -9.37 -3.35 -19.95
C ASP A 138 -8.88 -2.65 -21.21
N TYR A 139 -8.06 -1.60 -21.03
CA TYR A 139 -7.61 -0.77 -22.15
C TYR A 139 -6.36 -1.29 -22.82
N TYR A 140 -5.58 -2.12 -22.13
CA TYR A 140 -4.28 -2.59 -22.61
C TYR A 140 -4.16 -4.10 -22.41
N SER A 141 -3.43 -4.76 -23.33
CA SER A 141 -3.19 -6.21 -23.30
C SER A 141 -1.70 -6.53 -23.46
N GLY A 142 -1.29 -7.76 -23.13
CA GLY A 142 0.08 -8.25 -23.29
C GLY A 142 1.12 -7.41 -22.57
N GLU A 143 2.27 -7.21 -23.18
CA GLU A 143 3.41 -6.47 -22.61
C GLU A 143 3.08 -5.01 -22.29
N LEU A 144 2.18 -4.38 -23.06
CA LEU A 144 1.80 -3.00 -22.83
C LEU A 144 1.02 -2.84 -21.51
N ARG A 145 0.13 -3.78 -21.21
CA ARG A 145 -0.58 -3.85 -19.93
C ARG A 145 0.40 -4.00 -18.77
N ASP A 146 1.32 -4.95 -18.88
CA ASP A 146 2.29 -5.24 -17.83
C ASP A 146 3.21 -4.03 -17.58
N ARG A 147 3.59 -3.32 -18.65
CA ARG A 147 4.35 -2.07 -18.57
C ARG A 147 3.57 -0.97 -17.84
N TYR A 148 2.28 -0.77 -18.14
CA TYR A 148 1.50 0.27 -17.46
C TYR A 148 1.19 -0.07 -16.00
N LEU A 149 0.97 -1.34 -15.65
CA LEU A 149 0.83 -1.76 -14.26
C LEU A 149 2.13 -1.54 -13.46
N ALA A 150 3.28 -1.80 -14.09
CA ALA A 150 4.57 -1.50 -13.47
C ALA A 150 4.78 0.01 -13.28
N LEU A 151 4.45 0.83 -14.30
CA LEU A 151 4.52 2.28 -14.21
C LEU A 151 3.54 2.84 -13.16
N GLN A 152 2.33 2.30 -13.04
CA GLN A 152 1.37 2.66 -12.00
C GLN A 152 1.99 2.47 -10.60
N THR A 153 2.62 1.32 -10.36
CA THR A 153 3.28 1.02 -9.08
C THR A 153 4.46 1.96 -8.82
N MET A 154 5.26 2.26 -9.85
CA MET A 154 6.38 3.20 -9.74
C MET A 154 5.91 4.62 -9.43
N CYS A 155 4.88 5.12 -10.13
CA CYS A 155 4.29 6.44 -9.88
C CYS A 155 3.72 6.53 -8.47
N ALA A 156 2.99 5.51 -8.01
CA ALA A 156 2.46 5.45 -6.66
C ALA A 156 3.59 5.51 -5.61
N SER A 157 4.66 4.71 -5.78
CA SER A 157 5.79 4.72 -4.85
C SER A 157 6.55 6.05 -4.84
N ALA A 158 6.78 6.64 -6.01
CA ALA A 158 7.45 7.94 -6.11
C ALA A 158 6.62 9.08 -5.53
N SER A 159 5.29 9.02 -5.70
CA SER A 159 4.36 10.04 -5.18
C SER A 159 4.38 10.10 -3.64
N ALA A 160 4.63 9.00 -2.94
CA ALA A 160 4.75 8.99 -1.48
C ALA A 160 5.85 9.95 -1.00
N THR A 161 7.03 9.91 -1.62
CA THR A 161 8.14 10.82 -1.28
C THR A 161 7.75 12.28 -1.48
N VAL A 162 7.06 12.59 -2.59
CA VAL A 162 6.57 13.94 -2.87
C VAL A 162 5.53 14.38 -1.84
N PHE A 163 4.61 13.49 -1.47
CA PHE A 163 3.55 13.82 -0.52
C PHE A 163 4.05 14.01 0.91
N PHE A 164 5.12 13.32 1.34
CA PHE A 164 5.78 13.63 2.62
C PHE A 164 6.33 15.05 2.65
N VAL A 165 7.00 15.48 1.56
CA VAL A 165 7.52 16.86 1.47
C VAL A 165 6.38 17.88 1.46
N LEU A 166 5.35 17.65 0.63
CA LEU A 166 4.20 18.56 0.54
C LEU A 166 3.43 18.62 1.86
N GLY A 167 3.25 17.49 2.55
CA GLY A 167 2.62 17.45 3.86
C GLY A 167 3.39 18.27 4.89
N GLY A 168 4.72 18.13 4.90
CA GLY A 168 5.59 18.90 5.78
C GLY A 168 5.57 20.40 5.48
N VAL A 169 5.69 20.81 4.20
CA VAL A 169 5.70 22.23 3.78
C VAL A 169 4.35 22.88 4.08
N LEU A 170 3.25 22.26 3.70
CA LEU A 170 1.91 22.79 3.98
C LEU A 170 1.62 22.82 5.47
N GLY A 171 2.02 21.76 6.18
CA GLY A 171 1.86 21.66 7.63
C GLY A 171 2.64 22.72 8.42
N ALA A 172 3.65 23.36 7.82
CA ALA A 172 4.36 24.46 8.45
C ALA A 172 3.46 25.70 8.67
N ALA A 173 2.49 25.93 7.78
CA ALA A 173 1.53 27.02 7.93
C ALA A 173 0.41 26.68 8.93
N ASP A 174 -0.22 25.53 8.77
CA ASP A 174 -1.28 25.02 9.64
C ASP A 174 -1.37 23.49 9.48
N TRP A 175 -1.65 22.76 10.58
CA TRP A 175 -1.83 21.32 10.55
C TRP A 175 -2.99 20.88 9.62
N ARG A 176 -3.95 21.77 9.38
CA ARG A 176 -5.08 21.55 8.44
C ARG A 176 -4.70 21.80 6.97
N ALA A 177 -3.66 22.57 6.69
CA ALA A 177 -3.31 22.97 5.32
C ALA A 177 -3.06 21.78 4.36
N PRO A 178 -2.47 20.65 4.76
CA PRO A 178 -2.32 19.49 3.88
C PRO A 178 -3.65 18.96 3.32
N PHE A 179 -4.76 19.10 4.06
CA PHE A 179 -6.06 18.61 3.58
C PHE A 179 -6.55 19.30 2.29
N TRP A 180 -6.04 20.50 1.95
CA TRP A 180 -6.33 21.15 0.68
C TRP A 180 -5.87 20.31 -0.54
N LEU A 181 -4.85 19.49 -0.40
CA LEU A 181 -4.37 18.66 -1.51
C LEU A 181 -5.40 17.60 -1.97
N TYR A 182 -6.33 17.22 -1.11
CA TYR A 182 -7.41 16.31 -1.53
C TYR A 182 -8.31 16.93 -2.60
N ALA A 183 -8.39 18.26 -2.67
CA ALA A 183 -9.14 18.97 -3.71
C ALA A 183 -8.63 18.68 -5.14
N VAL A 184 -7.41 18.16 -5.30
CA VAL A 184 -6.87 17.70 -6.59
C VAL A 184 -7.80 16.65 -7.24
N GLY A 185 -8.54 15.89 -6.44
CA GLY A 185 -9.55 14.96 -6.94
C GLY A 185 -10.63 15.65 -7.79
N LEU A 186 -11.01 16.91 -7.46
CA LEU A 186 -11.97 17.67 -8.25
C LEU A 186 -11.41 18.09 -9.63
N LEU A 187 -10.09 18.14 -9.77
CA LEU A 187 -9.43 18.39 -11.06
C LEU A 187 -9.30 17.10 -11.87
N ILE A 188 -8.98 15.99 -11.19
CA ILE A 188 -8.79 14.68 -11.84
C ILE A 188 -10.12 14.10 -12.31
N ALA A 189 -11.22 14.25 -11.57
CA ALA A 189 -12.52 13.66 -11.89
C ALA A 189 -13.06 14.09 -13.28
N PRO A 190 -13.14 15.39 -13.66
CA PRO A 190 -13.61 15.79 -14.98
C PRO A 190 -12.66 15.36 -16.10
N VAL A 191 -11.35 15.33 -15.86
CA VAL A 191 -10.36 14.81 -16.83
C VAL A 191 -10.62 13.31 -17.04
N THR A 192 -10.79 12.55 -15.98
CA THR A 192 -11.13 11.12 -16.02
C THR A 192 -12.44 10.87 -16.80
N ALA A 193 -13.46 11.70 -16.55
CA ALA A 193 -14.75 11.58 -17.22
C ALA A 193 -14.66 11.82 -18.74
N ARG A 194 -13.80 12.75 -19.18
CA ARG A 194 -13.66 13.13 -20.61
C ARG A 194 -12.66 12.24 -21.35
N VAL A 195 -11.55 11.88 -20.73
CA VAL A 195 -10.41 11.21 -21.36
C VAL A 195 -10.62 9.70 -21.44
N LEU A 196 -11.17 9.07 -20.38
CA LEU A 196 -11.31 7.62 -20.37
C LEU A 196 -12.44 7.18 -21.31
N PRO A 197 -12.18 6.25 -22.25
CA PRO A 197 -13.24 5.64 -23.04
C PRO A 197 -14.16 4.82 -22.14
N THR A 198 -15.43 4.70 -22.52
CA THR A 198 -16.33 3.79 -21.82
C THR A 198 -15.92 2.35 -22.15
N PRO A 199 -15.57 1.49 -21.16
CA PRO A 199 -15.27 0.10 -21.45
C PRO A 199 -16.46 -0.55 -22.16
N ARG A 200 -16.21 -1.22 -23.28
CA ARG A 200 -17.23 -2.09 -23.89
C ARG A 200 -17.44 -3.27 -22.97
N ALA A 201 -18.70 -3.61 -22.70
CA ALA A 201 -19.01 -4.84 -22.01
C ALA A 201 -18.34 -6.00 -22.78
N PRO A 202 -17.65 -6.94 -22.11
CA PRO A 202 -17.15 -8.13 -22.77
C PRO A 202 -18.32 -8.81 -23.48
N GLU A 203 -18.23 -9.02 -24.81
CA GLU A 203 -19.15 -9.91 -25.49
C GLU A 203 -19.00 -11.29 -24.83
N HIS A 204 -20.00 -11.71 -24.19
CA HIS A 204 -20.48 -13.00 -23.68
C HIS A 204 -19.57 -14.24 -23.77
N ASP A 205 -18.27 -14.25 -23.42
CA ASP A 205 -17.54 -15.53 -23.48
C ASP A 205 -16.67 -15.92 -22.28
N GLU A 206 -16.53 -15.10 -21.28
CA GLU A 206 -15.84 -15.51 -20.05
C GLU A 206 -16.64 -15.16 -18.77
N ARG A 207 -17.87 -15.63 -18.66
CA ARG A 207 -18.43 -15.85 -17.33
C ARG A 207 -17.59 -16.95 -16.68
N PRO A 208 -16.91 -16.66 -15.54
CA PRO A 208 -16.25 -17.73 -14.81
C PRO A 208 -17.28 -18.85 -14.61
N ASP A 209 -16.95 -20.05 -15.08
CA ASP A 209 -17.83 -21.21 -14.92
C ASP A 209 -18.41 -21.19 -13.52
N ALA A 210 -19.74 -21.21 -13.38
CA ALA A 210 -20.43 -21.19 -12.09
C ALA A 210 -19.96 -22.34 -11.16
N ARG A 211 -19.28 -23.34 -11.75
CA ARG A 211 -18.63 -24.45 -11.06
C ARG A 211 -17.32 -24.03 -10.37
N THR A 212 -16.55 -23.06 -10.93
CA THR A 212 -15.32 -22.53 -10.29
C THR A 212 -15.63 -21.63 -9.09
N ALA A 213 -16.76 -20.89 -9.12
CA ALA A 213 -17.20 -20.06 -8.01
C ALA A 213 -17.61 -20.86 -6.76
N ARG A 214 -17.94 -22.15 -6.88
CA ARG A 214 -18.39 -23.03 -5.80
C ARG A 214 -17.29 -23.83 -5.11
N ARG A 215 -16.03 -23.79 -5.59
CA ARG A 215 -14.94 -24.49 -4.89
C ARG A 215 -14.58 -23.76 -3.60
N PRO A 216 -14.49 -24.46 -2.44
CA PRO A 216 -14.07 -23.84 -1.20
C PRO A 216 -12.64 -23.29 -1.36
N PHE A 217 -12.48 -22.00 -1.04
CA PHE A 217 -11.19 -21.34 -1.12
C PHE A 217 -10.24 -21.90 -0.04
N PRO A 218 -8.99 -22.25 -0.38
CA PRO A 218 -8.04 -22.88 0.55
C PRO A 218 -7.47 -21.87 1.56
N VAL A 219 -8.30 -21.29 2.44
CA VAL A 219 -7.93 -20.26 3.44
C VAL A 219 -6.72 -20.70 4.25
N ARG A 220 -6.64 -21.98 4.66
CA ARG A 220 -5.52 -22.51 5.45
C ARG A 220 -4.16 -22.38 4.77
N ARG A 221 -4.10 -22.47 3.43
CA ARG A 221 -2.85 -22.28 2.68
C ARG A 221 -2.39 -20.83 2.69
N MET A 222 -3.33 -19.89 2.79
CA MET A 222 -3.05 -18.46 2.80
C MET A 222 -2.82 -17.90 4.20
N ALA A 223 -3.35 -18.55 5.26
CA ALA A 223 -3.32 -18.01 6.62
C ALA A 223 -1.89 -17.64 7.08
N GLY A 224 -0.91 -18.50 6.87
CA GLY A 224 0.48 -18.22 7.29
C GLY A 224 1.12 -17.06 6.53
N ILE A 225 0.84 -16.91 5.22
CA ILE A 225 1.37 -15.76 4.46
C ILE A 225 0.59 -14.49 4.78
N CYS A 226 -0.71 -14.56 5.03
CA CYS A 226 -1.50 -13.41 5.46
C CYS A 226 -1.05 -12.90 6.84
N LEU A 227 -0.83 -13.79 7.82
CA LEU A 227 -0.31 -13.41 9.13
C LEU A 227 1.08 -12.75 9.02
N LEU A 228 1.97 -13.33 8.20
CA LEU A 228 3.29 -12.75 7.94
C LEU A 228 3.16 -11.41 7.22
N THR A 229 2.14 -11.22 6.37
CA THR A 229 1.87 -9.96 5.68
C THR A 229 1.33 -8.90 6.65
N VAL A 230 0.43 -9.24 7.57
CA VAL A 230 0.00 -8.32 8.64
C VAL A 230 1.20 -7.81 9.42
N PHE A 231 2.06 -8.72 9.88
CA PHE A 231 3.29 -8.33 10.60
C PHE A 231 4.23 -7.49 9.72
N GLY A 232 4.46 -7.91 8.46
CA GLY A 232 5.28 -7.17 7.50
C GLY A 232 4.72 -5.78 7.17
N ALA A 233 3.40 -5.60 7.19
CA ALA A 233 2.74 -4.30 6.99
C ALA A 233 2.90 -3.39 8.22
N VAL A 234 2.83 -3.93 9.44
CA VAL A 234 3.20 -3.19 10.67
C VAL A 234 4.64 -2.70 10.57
N VAL A 235 5.58 -3.57 10.18
CA VAL A 235 7.00 -3.21 9.99
C VAL A 235 7.17 -2.16 8.88
N PHE A 236 6.42 -2.27 7.79
CA PHE A 236 6.49 -1.33 6.67
C PHE A 236 5.98 0.05 7.05
N TYR A 237 4.87 0.13 7.79
CA TYR A 237 4.18 1.38 8.03
C TYR A 237 4.64 2.12 9.29
N ALA A 238 5.48 1.50 10.12
CA ALA A 238 5.98 2.10 11.36
C ALA A 238 6.78 3.39 11.11
N VAL A 239 7.64 3.44 10.09
CA VAL A 239 8.38 4.67 9.76
C VAL A 239 7.45 5.79 9.29
N PRO A 240 6.53 5.59 8.32
CA PRO A 240 5.55 6.61 7.93
C PRO A 240 4.74 7.20 9.08
N VAL A 241 4.36 6.41 10.08
CA VAL A 241 3.48 6.85 11.17
C VAL A 241 4.25 7.49 12.32
N GLU A 242 5.35 6.85 12.74
CA GLU A 242 6.01 7.19 14.00
C GLU A 242 7.21 8.13 13.83
N MET A 243 7.69 8.33 12.60
CA MET A 243 8.88 9.15 12.35
C MET A 243 8.71 10.58 12.83
N ALA A 244 7.51 11.15 12.68
CA ALA A 244 7.21 12.49 13.14
C ALA A 244 7.34 12.61 14.67
N TYR A 245 6.80 11.65 15.41
CA TYR A 245 6.89 11.62 16.88
C TYR A 245 8.32 11.35 17.37
N LEU A 246 9.08 10.48 16.69
CA LEU A 246 10.49 10.24 17.05
C LEU A 246 11.37 11.46 16.79
N LEU A 247 11.06 12.24 15.75
CA LEU A 247 11.75 13.50 15.44
C LEU A 247 11.39 14.58 16.46
N ASP A 248 10.13 14.65 16.87
CA ASP A 248 9.62 15.56 17.89
C ASP A 248 10.27 15.26 19.25
N ASP A 249 10.37 13.98 19.66
CA ASP A 249 11.09 13.54 20.86
C ASP A 249 12.60 13.96 20.85
N LEU A 250 13.21 14.16 19.67
CA LEU A 250 14.57 14.69 19.50
C LEU A 250 14.63 16.23 19.37
N GLY A 251 13.50 16.94 19.56
CA GLY A 251 13.40 18.39 19.47
C GLY A 251 13.31 18.95 18.04
N VAL A 252 12.94 18.14 17.06
CA VAL A 252 12.70 18.58 15.68
C VAL A 252 11.22 18.91 15.49
N GLU A 253 10.81 20.12 15.85
CA GLU A 253 9.41 20.58 15.80
C GLU A 253 8.95 21.05 14.41
N SER A 254 9.90 21.29 13.49
CA SER A 254 9.60 21.78 12.14
C SER A 254 8.96 20.69 11.28
N THR A 255 7.68 20.83 10.93
CA THR A 255 6.97 19.90 10.04
C THR A 255 7.63 19.79 8.67
N GLY A 256 8.26 20.86 8.17
CA GLY A 256 9.03 20.85 6.93
C GLY A 256 10.28 19.94 7.04
N ALA A 257 11.01 20.01 8.16
CA ALA A 257 12.14 19.10 8.44
C ALA A 257 11.66 17.66 8.61
N ILE A 258 10.57 17.44 9.35
CA ILE A 258 9.96 16.11 9.52
C ILE A 258 9.58 15.52 8.16
N GLY A 259 8.90 16.30 7.31
CA GLY A 259 8.52 15.87 5.96
C GLY A 259 9.72 15.54 5.09
N ALA A 260 10.79 16.35 5.13
CA ALA A 260 12.02 16.11 4.37
C ALA A 260 12.74 14.83 4.82
N VAL A 261 12.88 14.61 6.12
CA VAL A 261 13.52 13.40 6.68
C VAL A 261 12.70 12.16 6.33
N THR A 262 11.37 12.23 6.47
CA THR A 262 10.49 11.11 6.12
C THR A 262 10.52 10.83 4.61
N ALA A 263 10.66 11.87 3.78
CA ALA A 263 10.82 11.71 2.33
C ALA A 263 12.14 11.01 1.96
N VAL A 264 13.23 11.28 2.69
CA VAL A 264 14.51 10.55 2.51
C VAL A 264 14.33 9.06 2.83
N ALA A 265 13.64 8.73 3.92
CA ALA A 265 13.28 7.35 4.25
C ALA A 265 12.38 6.73 3.16
N GLY A 266 11.38 7.46 2.67
CA GLY A 266 10.51 7.05 1.57
C GLY A 266 11.28 6.76 0.27
N ALA A 267 12.26 7.59 -0.08
CA ALA A 267 13.15 7.36 -1.22
C ALA A 267 13.99 6.08 -1.06
N ALA A 268 14.42 5.75 0.16
CA ALA A 268 15.08 4.48 0.46
C ALA A 268 14.17 3.27 0.22
N THR A 269 12.86 3.38 0.48
CA THR A 269 11.87 2.34 0.15
C THR A 269 11.80 2.11 -1.37
N VAL A 270 11.77 3.19 -2.16
CA VAL A 270 11.80 3.10 -3.63
C VAL A 270 13.09 2.41 -4.09
N LEU A 271 14.24 2.83 -3.54
CA LEU A 271 15.54 2.21 -3.86
C LEU A 271 15.54 0.71 -3.51
N GLY A 272 15.01 0.33 -2.34
CA GLY A 272 14.85 -1.07 -1.94
C GLY A 272 14.02 -1.88 -2.95
N SER A 273 12.93 -1.31 -3.45
CA SER A 273 12.09 -1.94 -4.50
C SER A 273 12.86 -2.13 -5.81
N VAL A 274 13.68 -1.15 -6.20
CA VAL A 274 14.55 -1.27 -7.39
C VAL A 274 15.63 -2.34 -7.18
N VAL A 275 16.28 -2.37 -6.02
CA VAL A 275 17.27 -3.42 -5.67
C VAL A 275 16.62 -4.80 -5.72
N PHE A 276 15.38 -4.94 -5.26
CA PHE A 276 14.64 -6.21 -5.35
C PHE A 276 14.55 -6.73 -6.79
N THR A 277 14.31 -5.88 -7.79
CA THR A 277 14.20 -6.31 -9.20
C THR A 277 15.52 -6.84 -9.75
N ARG A 278 16.65 -6.40 -9.20
CA ARG A 278 17.99 -6.82 -9.60
C ARG A 278 18.50 -8.08 -8.90
N LEU A 279 17.83 -8.47 -7.82
CA LEU A 279 18.19 -9.67 -7.08
C LEU A 279 17.68 -10.93 -7.79
N SER A 280 18.45 -12.03 -7.84
CA SER A 280 18.07 -13.31 -8.48
C SER A 280 16.75 -13.90 -7.88
N PRO A 281 15.79 -14.40 -8.67
CA PRO A 281 14.50 -14.91 -8.18
C PRO A 281 14.58 -16.09 -7.22
N ARG A 282 15.68 -16.85 -7.21
CA ARG A 282 15.81 -18.17 -6.54
C ARG A 282 16.39 -18.15 -5.13
N GLY A 283 16.64 -16.99 -4.52
CA GLY A 283 17.27 -16.91 -3.19
C GLY A 283 16.33 -17.31 -2.04
N ARG A 284 16.44 -18.53 -1.50
CA ARG A 284 15.64 -19.01 -0.35
C ARG A 284 15.82 -18.15 0.93
N ARG A 285 16.97 -17.47 1.07
CA ARG A 285 17.31 -16.63 2.23
C ARG A 285 16.84 -15.17 2.11
N ARG A 286 16.21 -14.76 1.01
CA ARG A 286 15.81 -13.37 0.77
C ARG A 286 14.90 -12.80 1.85
N LEU A 287 13.80 -13.49 2.13
CA LEU A 287 12.82 -12.99 3.09
C LEU A 287 13.39 -12.84 4.52
N PRO A 288 14.15 -13.83 5.05
CA PRO A 288 14.87 -13.64 6.32
C PRO A 288 15.81 -12.45 6.31
N THR A 289 16.58 -12.23 5.23
CA THR A 289 17.52 -11.10 5.12
C THR A 289 16.79 -9.76 5.11
N MET A 290 15.62 -9.66 4.44
CA MET A 290 14.82 -8.43 4.40
C MET A 290 14.27 -8.09 5.79
N PHE A 291 13.72 -9.07 6.51
CA PHE A 291 13.31 -8.86 7.91
C PHE A 291 14.50 -8.53 8.82
N ALA A 292 15.67 -9.13 8.62
CA ALA A 292 16.86 -8.80 9.39
C ALA A 292 17.33 -7.35 9.16
N LEU A 293 17.24 -6.86 7.91
CA LEU A 293 17.53 -5.46 7.57
C LEU A 293 16.53 -4.51 8.23
N CYS A 294 15.23 -4.82 8.18
CA CYS A 294 14.21 -4.04 8.87
C CYS A 294 14.46 -4.01 10.39
N ALA A 295 14.81 -5.16 10.98
CA ALA A 295 15.14 -5.26 12.41
C ALA A 295 16.33 -4.40 12.78
N ALA A 296 17.41 -4.43 11.99
CA ALA A 296 18.59 -3.59 12.21
C ALA A 296 18.23 -2.11 12.17
N GLY A 297 17.41 -1.69 11.19
CA GLY A 297 16.92 -0.32 11.10
C GLY A 297 16.13 0.11 12.34
N PHE A 298 15.20 -0.71 12.81
CA PHE A 298 14.43 -0.40 14.02
C PHE A 298 15.28 -0.36 15.30
N LEU A 299 16.26 -1.25 15.43
CA LEU A 299 17.19 -1.21 16.56
C LEU A 299 18.02 0.07 16.55
N LEU A 300 18.51 0.50 15.37
CA LEU A 300 19.21 1.78 15.24
C LEU A 300 18.29 2.95 15.60
N MET A 301 17.02 2.96 15.14
CA MET A 301 16.07 4.01 15.46
C MET A 301 15.72 4.05 16.95
N GLY A 302 15.50 2.89 17.55
CA GLY A 302 15.14 2.79 18.97
C GLY A 302 16.28 3.09 19.93
N LEU A 303 17.53 3.07 19.45
CA LEU A 303 18.74 3.44 20.21
C LEU A 303 19.27 4.82 19.80
N ALA A 304 18.54 5.55 18.94
CA ALA A 304 19.00 6.82 18.42
C ALA A 304 18.87 7.92 19.50
N ASP A 305 19.98 8.53 19.84
CA ASP A 305 20.13 9.72 20.66
C ASP A 305 20.41 10.98 19.83
N SER A 306 20.48 10.83 18.51
CA SER A 306 20.83 11.89 17.56
C SER A 306 20.10 11.75 16.24
N LEU A 307 19.82 12.89 15.60
CA LEU A 307 19.13 12.96 14.31
C LEU A 307 19.81 12.13 13.21
N PRO A 308 21.15 12.16 13.03
CA PRO A 308 21.81 11.34 12.00
C PRO A 308 21.61 9.84 12.22
N LEU A 309 21.64 9.37 13.46
CA LEU A 309 21.45 7.94 13.78
C LEU A 309 20.01 7.50 13.53
N LEU A 310 19.03 8.35 13.89
CA LEU A 310 17.62 8.10 13.59
C LEU A 310 17.38 8.00 12.09
N ILE A 311 17.92 8.94 11.30
CA ILE A 311 17.80 8.92 9.83
C ILE A 311 18.46 7.67 9.25
N ALA A 312 19.65 7.31 9.69
CA ALA A 312 20.35 6.11 9.23
C ALA A 312 19.54 4.84 9.50
N GLY A 313 18.95 4.72 10.70
CA GLY A 313 18.07 3.62 11.07
C GLY A 313 16.83 3.55 10.18
N ALA A 314 16.17 4.69 9.94
CA ALA A 314 15.01 4.77 9.06
C ALA A 314 15.33 4.40 7.60
N VAL A 315 16.46 4.85 7.06
CA VAL A 315 16.94 4.50 5.71
C VAL A 315 17.19 3.00 5.61
N VAL A 316 17.87 2.39 6.59
CA VAL A 316 18.13 0.95 6.63
C VAL A 316 16.83 0.16 6.70
N ASN A 317 15.89 0.57 7.55
CA ASN A 317 14.56 -0.05 7.65
C ASN A 317 13.81 0.04 6.32
N CYS A 318 13.75 1.23 5.72
CA CYS A 318 13.02 1.49 4.49
C CYS A 318 13.62 0.77 3.27
N LEU A 319 14.92 0.59 3.20
CA LEU A 319 15.56 -0.29 2.21
C LEU A 319 15.06 -1.74 2.37
N GLY A 320 14.97 -2.22 3.60
CA GLY A 320 14.43 -3.54 3.93
C GLY A 320 12.97 -3.70 3.53
N THR A 321 12.12 -2.76 3.91
CA THR A 321 10.67 -2.79 3.65
C THR A 321 10.35 -2.64 2.16
N GLY A 322 11.12 -1.84 1.42
CA GLY A 322 11.00 -1.71 -0.04
C GLY A 322 11.23 -3.03 -0.79
N MET A 323 12.08 -3.91 -0.26
CA MET A 323 12.26 -5.27 -0.79
C MET A 323 11.24 -6.26 -0.24
N LEU A 324 10.74 -6.04 0.98
CA LEU A 324 9.88 -6.97 1.71
C LEU A 324 8.52 -7.15 1.03
N LEU A 325 7.85 -6.05 0.67
CA LEU A 325 6.52 -6.08 0.07
C LEU A 325 6.44 -6.92 -1.21
N PRO A 326 7.26 -6.66 -2.24
CA PRO A 326 7.21 -7.47 -3.46
C PRO A 326 7.57 -8.94 -3.19
N SER A 327 8.38 -9.23 -2.16
CA SER A 327 8.68 -10.60 -1.75
C SER A 327 7.46 -11.32 -1.14
N LEU A 328 6.66 -10.62 -0.34
CA LEU A 328 5.43 -11.16 0.26
C LEU A 328 4.36 -11.40 -0.81
N VAL A 329 4.17 -10.45 -1.74
CA VAL A 329 3.26 -10.60 -2.89
C VAL A 329 3.63 -11.82 -3.72
N THR A 330 4.89 -11.93 -4.14
CA THR A 330 5.38 -13.04 -4.96
C THR A 330 5.15 -14.39 -4.26
N ARG A 331 5.39 -14.46 -2.94
CA ARG A 331 5.12 -15.67 -2.14
C ARG A 331 3.64 -15.99 -2.01
N ALA A 332 2.78 -15.00 -1.88
CA ALA A 332 1.34 -15.18 -1.84
C ALA A 332 0.85 -15.76 -3.17
N MET A 333 1.27 -15.15 -4.28
CA MET A 333 0.91 -15.63 -5.63
C MET A 333 1.40 -17.04 -5.93
N ALA A 334 2.59 -17.42 -5.48
CA ALA A 334 3.14 -18.76 -5.68
C ALA A 334 2.38 -19.87 -4.94
N ARG A 335 1.54 -19.53 -3.96
CA ARG A 335 0.68 -20.49 -3.23
C ARG A 335 -0.70 -20.67 -3.84
N LEU A 336 -1.05 -19.89 -4.83
CA LEU A 336 -2.37 -19.82 -5.44
C LEU A 336 -2.36 -20.44 -6.83
N GLY A 337 -3.31 -21.36 -7.08
CA GLY A 337 -3.65 -21.78 -8.43
C GLY A 337 -4.26 -20.61 -9.21
N PHE A 338 -4.22 -20.69 -10.54
CA PHE A 338 -4.70 -19.62 -11.42
C PHE A 338 -6.15 -19.18 -11.09
N ALA A 339 -7.05 -20.13 -10.85
CA ALA A 339 -8.45 -19.88 -10.53
C ALA A 339 -8.68 -19.16 -9.19
N ASP A 340 -7.74 -19.28 -8.23
CA ASP A 340 -7.86 -18.72 -6.89
C ASP A 340 -7.10 -17.38 -6.71
N ARG A 341 -6.35 -16.93 -7.73
CA ARG A 341 -5.49 -15.74 -7.64
C ARG A 341 -6.26 -14.49 -7.26
N GLY A 342 -7.42 -14.23 -7.87
CA GLY A 342 -8.21 -13.03 -7.56
C GLY A 342 -8.66 -13.00 -6.10
N ARG A 343 -9.27 -14.08 -5.60
CA ARG A 343 -9.74 -14.19 -4.22
C ARG A 343 -8.60 -14.17 -3.22
N GLY A 344 -7.50 -14.86 -3.55
CA GLY A 344 -6.33 -14.92 -2.71
C GLY A 344 -5.57 -13.60 -2.60
N MET A 345 -5.48 -12.84 -3.70
CA MET A 345 -4.89 -11.51 -3.68
C MET A 345 -5.77 -10.50 -2.95
N GLY A 346 -7.09 -10.58 -3.06
CA GLY A 346 -8.00 -9.77 -2.24
C GLY A 346 -7.79 -10.01 -0.74
N LEU A 347 -7.63 -11.28 -0.31
CA LEU A 347 -7.34 -11.62 1.08
C LEU A 347 -5.94 -11.13 1.52
N TRP A 348 -4.94 -11.25 0.64
CA TRP A 348 -3.59 -10.73 0.91
C TRP A 348 -3.59 -9.20 1.07
N THR A 349 -4.31 -8.49 0.20
CA THR A 349 -4.46 -7.04 0.26
C THR A 349 -5.18 -6.62 1.55
N ALA A 350 -6.23 -7.36 1.95
CA ALA A 350 -6.90 -7.14 3.23
C ALA A 350 -5.95 -7.31 4.42
N ALA A 351 -5.10 -8.34 4.40
CA ALA A 351 -4.09 -8.57 5.44
C ALA A 351 -3.04 -7.44 5.48
N PHE A 352 -2.62 -6.94 4.33
CA PHE A 352 -1.68 -5.84 4.24
C PHE A 352 -2.24 -4.55 4.86
N PHE A 353 -3.41 -4.11 4.43
CA PHE A 353 -4.04 -2.89 4.97
C PHE A 353 -4.48 -3.04 6.43
N LEU A 354 -4.84 -4.24 6.86
CA LEU A 354 -5.08 -4.51 8.29
C LEU A 354 -3.81 -4.29 9.11
N GLY A 355 -2.65 -4.72 8.63
CA GLY A 355 -1.37 -4.47 9.29
C GLY A 355 -1.01 -2.97 9.35
N GLU A 356 -1.26 -2.21 8.27
CA GLU A 356 -1.10 -0.75 8.27
C GLU A 356 -1.97 -0.08 9.34
N PHE A 357 -3.25 -0.47 9.43
CA PHE A 357 -4.16 0.05 10.45
C PHE A 357 -3.71 -0.28 11.87
N LEU A 358 -3.25 -1.51 12.10
CA LEU A 358 -2.81 -1.97 13.42
C LEU A 358 -1.48 -1.34 13.87
N CYS A 359 -0.69 -0.79 12.95
CA CYS A 359 0.66 -0.29 13.24
C CYS A 359 0.71 0.70 14.41
N PRO A 360 -0.02 1.84 14.42
CA PRO A 360 0.04 2.78 15.52
C PRO A 360 -0.51 2.19 16.83
N LEU A 361 -1.49 1.29 16.77
CA LEU A 361 -2.05 0.64 17.94
C LEU A 361 -1.05 -0.30 18.61
N VAL A 362 -0.27 -1.04 17.83
CA VAL A 362 0.79 -1.92 18.30
C VAL A 362 1.91 -1.11 18.95
N LEU A 363 2.32 0.00 18.32
CA LEU A 363 3.38 0.86 18.86
C LEU A 363 2.93 1.65 20.09
N LEU A 364 1.67 2.09 20.11
CA LEU A 364 1.09 2.73 21.29
C LEU A 364 1.04 1.76 22.49
N ALA A 365 0.59 0.53 22.27
CA ALA A 365 0.61 -0.52 23.30
C ALA A 365 2.05 -0.81 23.77
N GLY A 366 3.00 -0.87 22.84
CA GLY A 366 4.43 -1.01 23.10
C GLY A 366 4.98 0.14 23.93
N LYS A 367 4.64 1.40 23.59
CA LYS A 367 5.01 2.61 24.35
C LYS A 367 4.47 2.55 25.78
N GLY A 368 3.21 2.14 25.95
CA GLY A 368 2.59 1.99 27.28
C GLY A 368 3.29 0.93 28.14
N ALA A 369 3.76 -0.16 27.55
CA ALA A 369 4.47 -1.22 28.25
C ALA A 369 5.95 -0.92 28.52
N ALA A 370 6.62 -0.21 27.60
CA ALA A 370 8.07 0.04 27.62
C ALA A 370 8.48 1.43 28.08
N GLY A 371 7.52 2.33 28.28
CA GLY A 371 7.73 3.69 28.82
C GLY A 371 8.10 4.74 27.76
N SER A 372 8.59 4.37 26.58
CA SER A 372 8.91 5.32 25.49
C SER A 372 8.63 4.76 24.11
N LEU A 373 8.42 5.65 23.12
CA LEU A 373 8.22 5.27 21.73
C LEU A 373 9.50 4.64 21.14
N ALA A 374 10.66 5.21 21.44
CA ALA A 374 11.95 4.68 21.00
C ALA A 374 12.15 3.23 21.46
N THR A 375 11.84 2.92 22.74
CA THR A 375 11.89 1.55 23.26
C THR A 375 10.86 0.64 22.58
N ALA A 376 9.64 1.13 22.30
CA ALA A 376 8.62 0.35 21.55
C ALA A 376 9.11 -0.01 20.14
N VAL A 377 9.76 0.92 19.44
CA VAL A 377 10.37 0.69 18.12
C VAL A 377 11.53 -0.33 18.22
N ALA A 378 12.37 -0.24 19.26
CA ALA A 378 13.41 -1.25 19.51
C ALA A 378 12.83 -2.66 19.76
N LEU A 379 11.73 -2.75 20.52
CA LEU A 379 11.02 -4.02 20.75
C LEU A 379 10.42 -4.58 19.47
N LEU A 380 9.84 -3.73 18.60
CA LEU A 380 9.40 -4.13 17.27
C LEU A 380 10.58 -4.63 16.43
N GLY A 381 11.75 -4.00 16.55
CA GLY A 381 13.00 -4.44 15.96
C GLY A 381 13.41 -5.83 16.43
N ALA A 382 13.37 -6.08 17.75
CA ALA A 382 13.67 -7.39 18.33
C ALA A 382 12.67 -8.47 17.86
N ALA A 383 11.37 -8.16 17.85
CA ALA A 383 10.35 -9.07 17.31
C ALA A 383 10.60 -9.38 15.83
N THR A 384 10.98 -8.38 15.05
CA THR A 384 11.33 -8.52 13.62
C THR A 384 12.57 -9.40 13.43
N ALA A 385 13.58 -9.29 14.31
CA ALA A 385 14.76 -10.14 14.31
C ALA A 385 14.40 -11.61 14.64
N VAL A 386 13.49 -11.83 15.60
CA VAL A 386 12.99 -13.18 15.91
C VAL A 386 12.29 -13.82 14.70
N VAL A 387 11.44 -13.04 14.01
CA VAL A 387 10.78 -13.50 12.76
C VAL A 387 11.83 -13.83 11.69
N ALA A 388 12.84 -12.98 11.51
CA ALA A 388 13.94 -13.23 10.57
C ALA A 388 14.69 -14.53 10.89
N ALA A 389 15.02 -14.76 12.17
CA ALA A 389 15.70 -15.97 12.66
C ALA A 389 14.83 -17.23 12.47
N ALA A 390 13.54 -17.16 12.79
CA ALA A 390 12.59 -18.25 12.58
C ALA A 390 12.46 -18.62 11.10
N LEU A 391 12.37 -17.64 10.21
CA LEU A 391 12.34 -17.87 8.76
C LEU A 391 13.66 -18.46 8.24
N LEU A 392 14.80 -18.02 8.76
CA LEU A 392 16.10 -18.53 8.40
C LEU A 392 16.28 -19.99 8.84
N SER A 393 15.85 -20.33 10.06
CA SER A 393 15.88 -21.70 10.58
C SER A 393 14.98 -22.64 9.77
N ALA A 394 13.80 -22.19 9.35
CA ALA A 394 12.91 -22.96 8.48
C ALA A 394 13.56 -23.23 7.11
N VAL A 395 14.27 -22.25 6.54
CA VAL A 395 15.00 -22.42 5.29
C VAL A 395 16.13 -23.44 5.41
N ARG A 396 16.84 -23.46 6.54
CA ARG A 396 17.94 -24.40 6.78
C ARG A 396 17.45 -25.84 6.94
N ARG A 397 16.26 -26.05 7.53
CA ARG A 397 15.67 -27.37 7.78
C ARG A 397 15.08 -28.03 6.53
N THR A 398 14.77 -27.27 5.49
CA THR A 398 14.21 -27.82 4.25
C THR A 398 15.35 -28.15 3.29
N PRO A 399 15.58 -29.44 2.92
CA PRO A 399 16.63 -29.83 1.96
C PRO A 399 16.46 -29.09 0.63
N ALA A 400 17.57 -28.84 -0.07
CA ALA A 400 17.51 -28.34 -1.45
C ALA A 400 16.77 -29.38 -2.31
N PRO A 401 15.89 -28.99 -3.25
CA PRO A 401 15.32 -29.91 -4.21
C PRO A 401 16.52 -30.61 -4.90
N ALA A 402 16.49 -31.94 -4.94
CA ALA A 402 17.45 -32.75 -5.69
C ALA A 402 17.46 -32.20 -7.13
N GLY A 403 18.62 -31.86 -7.64
CA GLY A 403 18.79 -31.50 -9.04
C GLY A 403 18.23 -32.60 -9.95
N PRO A 404 17.83 -32.31 -11.17
CA PRO A 404 17.44 -33.34 -12.13
C PRO A 404 18.59 -34.38 -12.20
N PRO A 405 18.27 -35.69 -12.28
CA PRO A 405 19.31 -36.69 -12.43
C PRO A 405 20.18 -36.31 -13.62
N MET A 406 21.51 -36.27 -13.41
CA MET A 406 22.44 -36.17 -14.53
C MET A 406 22.24 -37.46 -15.36
N ASP A 407 21.65 -37.28 -16.56
CA ASP A 407 21.69 -38.34 -17.55
C ASP A 407 23.17 -38.53 -17.94
N ASP A 408 23.74 -39.62 -17.46
CA ASP A 408 24.99 -40.16 -17.96
C ASP A 408 24.77 -40.60 -19.41
N ARG A 409 25.10 -39.72 -20.35
CA ARG A 409 25.37 -40.09 -21.74
C ARG A 409 26.70 -39.49 -22.19
#